data_61559f7ba9e092b00877d76c472e13c6
#
_entry.id   61559f7ba9e092b00877d76c472e13c6
#
_cell.length_a   1.000
_cell.length_b   1.000
_cell.length_c   1.000
_cell.angle_alpha   90.00
_cell.angle_beta   90.00
_cell.angle_gamma   90.00
#
_symmetry.space_group_name_H-M   'P 1'
#
loop_
_entity.id
_entity.type
_entity.pdbx_description
1 polymer ?
#
loop_
_entity_poly.entity_id
_entity_poly.type
_entity_poly.pdbx_seq_one_letter_code
_entity_poly.pdbx_strand_id
1 'polypeptide(L)'
;MKFELVKKVPIVELYGKKCFVDTGRSCVVESINPQIQRFFGISRLHVAGIGSLKRYTKFDYPNCEITTSDDPIPLEGGDAMPMEIRENCKWPGWLVKMTVGGVEGMYYIDTGAAFSYVHNLSTDFPPAGIADESSFDGRPWTAPMRRVPCEFAGHPFEILCGDARDNKARLDCCAVPPEGVIGYDFFANFTIVVDRIDGKMTFAARANF
;
A
#
# COMPACT_ATOMS: atom_id res chain seq x y z
N MET A 1 -0.64 -4.20 -16.80
CA MET A 1 -2.11 -4.18 -16.57
C MET A 1 -2.53 -2.75 -16.31
N LYS A 2 -3.50 -2.23 -17.05
CA LYS A 2 -4.11 -0.95 -16.70
C LYS A 2 -5.05 -1.13 -15.51
N PHE A 3 -5.17 -0.11 -14.69
CA PHE A 3 -6.11 -0.10 -13.56
C PHE A 3 -6.92 1.20 -13.50
N GLU A 4 -8.04 1.13 -12.81
CA GLU A 4 -8.78 2.30 -12.34
C GLU A 4 -8.62 2.43 -10.82
N LEU A 5 -8.58 3.65 -10.32
CA LEU A 5 -8.59 3.90 -8.88
C LEU A 5 -10.03 4.02 -8.38
N VAL A 6 -10.44 3.08 -7.54
CA VAL A 6 -11.71 3.14 -6.82
C VAL A 6 -11.41 3.30 -5.34
N LYS A 7 -11.83 4.41 -4.75
CA LYS A 7 -11.50 4.75 -3.35
C LYS A 7 -9.98 4.67 -3.08
N LYS A 8 -9.16 5.17 -4.02
CA LYS A 8 -7.68 5.15 -3.98
C LYS A 8 -7.03 3.76 -4.10
N VAL A 9 -7.80 2.70 -4.27
CA VAL A 9 -7.28 1.33 -4.42
C VAL A 9 -7.29 0.95 -5.90
N PRO A 10 -6.21 0.32 -6.44
CA PRO A 10 -6.13 -0.05 -7.85
C PRO A 10 -6.99 -1.26 -8.16
N ILE A 11 -7.92 -1.11 -9.09
CA ILE A 11 -8.78 -2.17 -9.60
C ILE A 11 -8.29 -2.56 -10.99
N VAL A 12 -7.93 -3.83 -11.16
CA VAL A 12 -7.49 -4.44 -12.43
C VAL A 12 -8.48 -5.48 -12.91
N GLU A 13 -8.40 -5.83 -14.19
CA GLU A 13 -8.99 -7.06 -14.70
C GLU A 13 -7.91 -8.15 -14.75
N LEU A 14 -8.11 -9.24 -14.02
CA LEU A 14 -7.19 -10.37 -13.94
C LEU A 14 -7.98 -11.68 -14.07
N TYR A 15 -7.59 -12.52 -15.03
CA TYR A 15 -8.29 -13.78 -15.35
C TYR A 15 -9.82 -13.60 -15.57
N GLY A 16 -10.22 -12.52 -16.25
CA GLY A 16 -11.63 -12.18 -16.49
C GLY A 16 -12.41 -11.77 -15.24
N LYS A 17 -11.73 -11.40 -14.16
CA LYS A 17 -12.31 -10.97 -12.89
C LYS A 17 -11.85 -9.55 -12.55
N LYS A 18 -12.76 -8.73 -12.02
CA LYS A 18 -12.38 -7.47 -11.38
C LYS A 18 -11.73 -7.76 -10.04
N CYS A 19 -10.48 -7.31 -9.87
CA CYS A 19 -9.68 -7.52 -8.66
C CYS A 19 -9.12 -6.20 -8.16
N PHE A 20 -9.21 -5.94 -6.85
CA PHE A 20 -8.31 -4.94 -6.29
C PHE A 20 -6.96 -5.59 -5.95
N VAL A 21 -5.88 -4.85 -6.21
CA VAL A 21 -4.51 -5.33 -5.93
C VAL A 21 -4.14 -4.95 -4.51
N ASP A 22 -3.78 -5.95 -3.70
CA ASP A 22 -3.49 -5.82 -2.27
C ASP A 22 -2.14 -6.49 -1.94
N THR A 23 -1.09 -5.68 -1.82
CA THR A 23 0.25 -6.18 -1.47
C THR A 23 0.38 -6.61 0.00
N GLY A 24 -0.63 -6.37 0.82
CA GLY A 24 -0.76 -6.93 2.17
C GLY A 24 -1.42 -8.33 2.21
N ARG A 25 -1.56 -9.01 1.06
CA ARG A 25 -2.14 -10.36 0.94
C ARG A 25 -1.23 -11.29 0.17
N SER A 26 -1.15 -12.58 0.58
CA SER A 26 -0.36 -13.62 -0.11
C SER A 26 -1.12 -14.35 -1.23
N CYS A 27 -2.43 -14.20 -1.32
CA CYS A 27 -3.25 -14.95 -2.27
C CYS A 27 -2.90 -14.66 -3.74
N VAL A 28 -3.27 -15.56 -4.65
CA VAL A 28 -3.24 -15.30 -6.09
C VAL A 28 -4.46 -14.47 -6.47
N VAL A 29 -5.66 -15.05 -6.43
CA VAL A 29 -6.94 -14.34 -6.57
C VAL A 29 -7.97 -15.01 -5.67
N GLU A 30 -8.60 -14.24 -4.80
CA GLU A 30 -9.64 -14.72 -3.88
C GLU A 30 -10.91 -13.88 -3.98
N SER A 31 -12.04 -14.53 -3.70
CA SER A 31 -13.30 -13.81 -3.52
C SER A 31 -13.29 -13.06 -2.20
N ILE A 32 -13.84 -11.86 -2.19
CA ILE A 32 -13.95 -11.05 -0.97
C ILE A 32 -15.39 -11.02 -0.44
N ASN A 33 -15.48 -10.64 0.82
CA ASN A 33 -16.75 -10.48 1.52
C ASN A 33 -17.71 -9.55 0.75
N PRO A 34 -19.00 -9.92 0.60
CA PRO A 34 -19.99 -9.07 -0.06
C PRO A 34 -20.15 -7.65 0.53
N GLN A 35 -19.81 -7.45 1.81
CA GLN A 35 -19.82 -6.13 2.43
C GLN A 35 -18.70 -5.24 1.89
N ILE A 36 -17.51 -5.80 1.66
CA ILE A 36 -16.40 -5.08 1.00
C ILE A 36 -16.77 -4.76 -0.45
N GLN A 37 -17.41 -5.70 -1.17
CA GLN A 37 -17.91 -5.45 -2.52
C GLN A 37 -18.88 -4.26 -2.56
N ARG A 38 -19.79 -4.18 -1.57
CA ARG A 38 -20.71 -3.04 -1.42
C ARG A 38 -19.97 -1.73 -1.10
N PHE A 39 -18.93 -1.79 -0.24
CA PHE A 39 -18.12 -0.62 0.08
C PHE A 39 -17.46 -0.03 -1.17
N PHE A 40 -16.94 -0.87 -2.06
CA PHE A 40 -16.38 -0.42 -3.35
C PHE A 40 -17.44 -0.12 -4.42
N GLY A 41 -18.68 -0.53 -4.22
CA GLY A 41 -19.74 -0.41 -5.24
C GLY A 41 -19.53 -1.35 -6.44
N ILE A 42 -18.74 -2.40 -6.30
CA ILE A 42 -18.40 -3.34 -7.38
C ILE A 42 -18.89 -4.74 -7.00
N SER A 43 -19.83 -5.26 -7.77
CA SER A 43 -20.30 -6.64 -7.63
C SER A 43 -19.24 -7.63 -8.14
N ARG A 44 -19.10 -8.78 -7.46
CA ARG A 44 -18.13 -9.83 -7.80
C ARG A 44 -16.67 -9.33 -7.81
N LEU A 45 -16.35 -8.37 -6.95
CA LEU A 45 -14.97 -7.95 -6.74
C LEU A 45 -14.18 -9.07 -6.04
N HIS A 46 -12.93 -9.24 -6.47
CA HIS A 46 -11.96 -10.16 -5.89
C HIS A 46 -10.77 -9.37 -5.33
N VAL A 47 -9.89 -10.03 -4.60
CA VAL A 47 -8.59 -9.50 -4.23
C VAL A 47 -7.49 -10.27 -4.96
N ALA A 48 -6.52 -9.55 -5.50
CA ALA A 48 -5.30 -10.09 -6.07
C ALA A 48 -4.13 -9.69 -5.17
N GLY A 49 -3.59 -10.65 -4.45
CA GLY A 49 -2.46 -10.44 -3.55
C GLY A 49 -1.10 -10.59 -4.25
N ILE A 50 -0.02 -10.54 -3.47
CA ILE A 50 1.36 -10.68 -3.99
C ILE A 50 1.59 -12.02 -4.72
N GLY A 51 0.83 -13.07 -4.42
CA GLY A 51 0.88 -14.34 -5.14
C GLY A 51 0.44 -14.23 -6.60
N SER A 52 -0.28 -13.18 -7.00
CA SER A 52 -0.65 -12.90 -8.39
C SER A 52 0.43 -12.14 -9.17
N LEU A 53 1.44 -11.63 -8.46
CA LEU A 53 2.51 -10.81 -9.03
C LEU A 53 3.73 -11.68 -9.34
N LYS A 54 4.45 -11.32 -10.39
CA LYS A 54 5.70 -11.98 -10.76
C LYS A 54 6.88 -11.43 -9.95
N ARG A 55 8.09 -11.98 -10.20
CA ARG A 55 9.32 -11.57 -9.51
C ARG A 55 9.49 -10.05 -9.51
N TYR A 56 9.43 -9.45 -10.69
CA TYR A 56 9.51 -7.99 -10.83
C TYR A 56 8.13 -7.41 -11.03
N THR A 57 7.80 -6.40 -10.22
CA THR A 57 6.52 -5.70 -10.35
C THR A 57 6.72 -4.20 -10.28
N LYS A 58 6.29 -3.50 -11.32
CA LYS A 58 6.26 -2.04 -11.38
C LYS A 58 4.87 -1.53 -11.04
N PHE A 59 4.79 -0.59 -10.12
CA PHE A 59 3.60 0.20 -9.82
C PHE A 59 3.81 1.62 -10.33
N ASP A 60 3.01 2.00 -11.30
CA ASP A 60 3.06 3.30 -11.97
C ASP A 60 1.66 3.95 -11.87
N TYR A 61 1.39 4.55 -10.71
CA TYR A 61 0.08 5.14 -10.43
C TYR A 61 -0.25 6.34 -11.31
N PRO A 62 0.71 7.22 -11.73
CA PRO A 62 0.44 8.27 -12.70
C PRO A 62 -0.17 7.77 -13.99
N ASN A 63 0.36 6.66 -14.49
CA ASN A 63 -0.08 6.06 -15.74
C ASN A 63 -1.18 5.03 -15.54
N CYS A 64 -1.66 4.85 -14.30
CA CYS A 64 -2.64 3.82 -13.91
C CYS A 64 -2.22 2.44 -14.45
N GLU A 65 -0.97 2.04 -14.18
CA GLU A 65 -0.42 0.80 -14.72
C GLU A 65 0.34 -0.01 -13.68
N ILE A 66 0.09 -1.33 -13.67
CA ILE A 66 0.90 -2.32 -12.99
C ILE A 66 1.49 -3.25 -14.05
N THR A 67 2.82 -3.36 -14.07
CA THR A 67 3.55 -4.27 -14.96
C THR A 67 4.20 -5.36 -14.13
N THR A 68 4.04 -6.62 -14.52
CA THR A 68 4.69 -7.74 -13.84
C THR A 68 5.50 -8.56 -14.85
N SER A 69 6.70 -9.01 -14.46
CA SER A 69 7.62 -9.76 -15.32
C SER A 69 8.48 -10.72 -14.49
N ASP A 70 8.94 -11.78 -15.12
CA ASP A 70 10.00 -12.65 -14.56
C ASP A 70 11.39 -12.10 -14.89
N ASP A 71 11.49 -11.22 -15.90
CA ASP A 71 12.69 -10.47 -16.26
C ASP A 71 12.70 -9.09 -15.59
N PRO A 72 13.89 -8.52 -15.33
CA PRO A 72 14.02 -7.18 -14.75
C PRO A 72 13.25 -6.10 -15.52
N ILE A 73 12.51 -5.27 -14.79
CA ILE A 73 11.80 -4.12 -15.35
C ILE A 73 12.66 -2.87 -15.11
N PRO A 74 13.12 -2.18 -16.17
CA PRO A 74 13.92 -0.98 -15.99
C PRO A 74 13.05 0.17 -15.46
N LEU A 75 13.66 1.01 -14.63
CA LEU A 75 13.13 2.29 -14.20
C LEU A 75 14.22 3.34 -14.37
N GLU A 76 14.12 4.11 -15.47
CA GLU A 76 15.11 5.13 -15.79
C GLU A 76 15.19 6.21 -14.71
N GLY A 77 16.40 6.57 -14.32
CA GLY A 77 16.64 7.57 -13.28
C GLY A 77 16.19 7.13 -11.87
N GLY A 78 15.89 5.83 -11.69
CA GLY A 78 15.46 5.31 -10.40
C GLY A 78 16.63 4.98 -9.49
N ASP A 79 16.48 5.31 -8.21
CA ASP A 79 17.38 4.91 -7.15
C ASP A 79 16.99 3.54 -6.60
N ALA A 80 17.97 2.76 -6.15
CA ALA A 80 17.73 1.43 -5.62
C ALA A 80 18.00 1.37 -4.12
N MET A 81 17.14 0.69 -3.38
CA MET A 81 17.29 0.47 -1.96
C MET A 81 16.86 -0.93 -1.52
N PRO A 82 17.38 -1.44 -0.41
CA PRO A 82 16.89 -2.68 0.18
C PRO A 82 15.48 -2.50 0.74
N MET A 83 14.69 -3.57 0.67
CA MET A 83 13.40 -3.67 1.35
C MET A 83 13.31 -5.02 2.07
N GLU A 84 12.52 -5.08 3.13
CA GLU A 84 12.22 -6.33 3.81
C GLU A 84 10.95 -6.93 3.21
N ILE A 85 11.03 -8.22 2.86
CA ILE A 85 9.89 -8.97 2.34
C ILE A 85 9.43 -9.97 3.40
N ARG A 86 8.17 -9.89 3.80
CA ARG A 86 7.50 -10.81 4.72
C ARG A 86 6.43 -11.57 3.98
N GLU A 87 6.75 -12.73 3.41
CA GLU A 87 5.78 -13.57 2.69
C GLU A 87 5.21 -14.71 3.55
N ASN A 88 5.99 -15.22 4.50
CA ASN A 88 5.67 -16.40 5.30
C ASN A 88 5.06 -16.08 6.68
N CYS A 89 4.35 -15.00 6.80
CA CYS A 89 3.67 -14.59 8.03
C CYS A 89 2.17 -14.41 7.80
N LYS A 90 1.40 -14.29 8.88
CA LYS A 90 -0.05 -14.09 8.81
C LYS A 90 -0.45 -12.84 8.01
N TRP A 91 0.43 -11.85 7.97
CA TRP A 91 0.26 -10.59 7.25
C TRP A 91 1.48 -10.37 6.36
N PRO A 92 1.49 -10.97 5.16
CA PRO A 92 2.57 -10.76 4.20
C PRO A 92 2.59 -9.30 3.75
N GLY A 93 3.74 -8.83 3.33
CA GLY A 93 3.88 -7.47 2.81
C GLY A 93 5.32 -7.05 2.63
N TRP A 94 5.47 -5.86 2.14
CA TRP A 94 6.75 -5.23 1.83
C TRP A 94 7.00 -4.07 2.78
N LEU A 95 8.15 -4.07 3.42
CA LEU A 95 8.54 -3.03 4.35
C LEU A 95 9.70 -2.23 3.79
N VAL A 96 9.59 -0.92 3.95
CA VAL A 96 10.64 0.01 3.59
C VAL A 96 10.99 0.90 4.79
N LYS A 97 12.24 1.30 4.87
CA LYS A 97 12.68 2.29 5.85
C LYS A 97 12.29 3.69 5.38
N MET A 98 11.60 4.44 6.22
CA MET A 98 11.25 5.84 5.97
C MET A 98 11.03 6.59 7.27
N THR A 99 10.87 7.91 7.18
CA THR A 99 10.48 8.78 8.29
C THR A 99 9.05 9.24 8.09
N VAL A 100 8.20 9.06 9.11
CA VAL A 100 6.80 9.51 9.11
C VAL A 100 6.55 10.36 10.35
N GLY A 101 6.20 11.61 10.19
CA GLY A 101 5.97 12.52 11.31
C GLY A 101 7.17 12.67 12.26
N GLY A 102 8.38 12.54 11.74
CA GLY A 102 9.62 12.59 12.51
C GLY A 102 10.07 11.24 13.14
N VAL A 103 9.29 10.18 12.98
CA VAL A 103 9.64 8.82 13.46
C VAL A 103 10.27 8.03 12.33
N GLU A 104 11.56 7.71 12.46
CA GLU A 104 12.24 6.80 11.53
C GLU A 104 11.94 5.35 11.92
N GLY A 105 11.56 4.52 10.93
CA GLY A 105 11.23 3.12 11.17
C GLY A 105 10.97 2.32 9.91
N MET A 106 10.48 1.08 10.11
CA MET A 106 10.05 0.18 9.04
C MET A 106 8.53 0.27 8.89
N TYR A 107 8.08 0.56 7.69
CA TYR A 107 6.66 0.72 7.38
C TYR A 107 6.24 -0.24 6.28
N TYR A 108 5.08 -0.86 6.41
CA TYR A 108 4.45 -1.57 5.30
C TYR A 108 4.02 -0.58 4.23
N ILE A 109 4.31 -0.90 2.97
CA ILE A 109 3.69 -0.26 1.81
C ILE A 109 2.61 -1.19 1.26
N ASP A 110 1.39 -0.67 1.16
CA ASP A 110 0.22 -1.50 0.88
C ASP A 110 -0.70 -0.86 -0.15
N THR A 111 -0.79 -1.48 -1.33
CA THR A 111 -1.67 -1.01 -2.41
C THR A 111 -3.16 -1.18 -2.10
N GLY A 112 -3.50 -2.08 -1.16
CA GLY A 112 -4.86 -2.29 -0.68
C GLY A 112 -5.32 -1.27 0.37
N ALA A 113 -4.42 -0.41 0.87
CA ALA A 113 -4.72 0.63 1.84
C ALA A 113 -5.00 1.97 1.14
N ALA A 114 -6.24 2.46 1.24
CA ALA A 114 -6.63 3.77 0.71
C ALA A 114 -5.98 4.94 1.46
N PHE A 115 -5.69 4.74 2.73
CA PHE A 115 -5.06 5.70 3.64
C PHE A 115 -3.93 5.04 4.43
N SER A 116 -3.12 5.87 5.05
CA SER A 116 -2.01 5.41 5.91
C SER A 116 -2.43 5.39 7.38
N TYR A 117 -1.81 4.50 8.17
CA TYR A 117 -2.04 4.37 9.61
C TYR A 117 -0.72 4.08 10.31
N VAL A 118 -0.37 4.88 11.32
CA VAL A 118 0.87 4.72 12.10
C VAL A 118 0.56 4.64 13.59
N HIS A 119 1.46 3.99 14.33
CA HIS A 119 1.35 3.93 15.78
C HIS A 119 1.67 5.29 16.41
N ASN A 120 0.93 5.63 17.47
CA ASN A 120 1.18 6.83 18.28
C ASN A 120 1.24 8.13 17.47
N LEU A 121 0.33 8.28 16.52
CA LEU A 121 0.24 9.49 15.71
C LEU A 121 0.03 10.73 16.60
N SER A 122 0.91 11.74 16.47
CA SER A 122 0.76 13.00 17.21
C SER A 122 -0.52 13.73 16.80
N THR A 123 -1.20 14.28 17.80
CA THR A 123 -2.37 15.16 17.58
C THR A 123 -2.01 16.55 17.11
N ASP A 124 -0.71 16.91 17.10
CA ASP A 124 -0.23 18.24 16.68
C ASP A 124 -0.25 18.44 15.16
N PHE A 125 -0.29 17.32 14.39
CA PHE A 125 -0.40 17.42 12.95
C PHE A 125 -1.76 18.00 12.53
N PRO A 126 -1.81 18.81 11.44
CA PRO A 126 -3.03 19.42 10.97
C PRO A 126 -4.14 18.41 10.69
N PRO A 127 -5.37 18.63 11.16
CA PRO A 127 -6.51 17.77 10.85
C PRO A 127 -6.82 17.80 9.35
N ALA A 128 -7.23 16.65 8.80
CA ALA A 128 -7.52 16.50 7.37
C ALA A 128 -8.88 15.84 7.11
N GLY A 129 -9.78 15.86 8.08
CA GLY A 129 -11.11 15.28 7.98
C GLY A 129 -11.23 13.89 8.59
N ILE A 130 -12.20 13.14 8.11
CA ILE A 130 -12.52 11.78 8.54
C ILE A 130 -12.50 10.89 7.31
N ALA A 131 -11.80 9.76 7.40
CA ALA A 131 -11.84 8.71 6.37
C ALA A 131 -12.94 7.70 6.69
N ASP A 132 -13.65 7.29 5.65
CA ASP A 132 -14.54 6.12 5.68
C ASP A 132 -13.78 4.91 5.15
N GLU A 133 -13.74 3.84 5.94
CA GLU A 133 -12.99 2.63 5.67
C GLU A 133 -13.84 1.38 5.86
N SER A 134 -13.33 0.27 5.38
CA SER A 134 -13.90 -1.06 5.63
C SER A 134 -12.82 -2.03 6.04
N SER A 135 -13.01 -2.71 7.16
CA SER A 135 -12.14 -3.83 7.54
C SER A 135 -12.35 -5.05 6.63
N PHE A 136 -11.43 -6.02 6.67
CA PHE A 136 -11.51 -7.24 5.84
C PHE A 136 -12.74 -8.12 6.11
N ASP A 137 -13.33 -8.03 7.28
CA ASP A 137 -14.59 -8.69 7.59
C ASP A 137 -15.82 -7.87 7.12
N GLY A 138 -15.58 -6.74 6.46
CA GLY A 138 -16.58 -5.87 5.87
C GLY A 138 -17.25 -4.92 6.85
N ARG A 139 -16.78 -4.82 8.09
CA ARG A 139 -17.29 -3.84 9.04
C ARG A 139 -16.83 -2.44 8.66
N PRO A 140 -17.77 -1.49 8.45
CA PRO A 140 -17.40 -0.11 8.21
C PRO A 140 -16.84 0.50 9.50
N TRP A 141 -15.89 1.39 9.35
CA TRP A 141 -15.35 2.19 10.43
C TRP A 141 -14.87 3.54 9.91
N THR A 142 -14.65 4.50 10.80
CA THR A 142 -14.17 5.83 10.46
C THR A 142 -12.95 6.16 11.29
N ALA A 143 -12.03 6.94 10.73
CA ALA A 143 -10.85 7.42 11.43
C ALA A 143 -10.64 8.93 11.20
N PRO A 144 -10.29 9.68 12.25
CA PRO A 144 -9.78 11.03 12.10
C PRO A 144 -8.45 10.99 11.34
N MET A 145 -8.32 11.82 10.31
CA MET A 145 -7.12 11.88 9.48
C MET A 145 -6.35 13.17 9.74
N ARG A 146 -5.04 13.10 9.55
CA ARG A 146 -4.11 14.22 9.65
C ARG A 146 -3.20 14.27 8.44
N ARG A 147 -2.70 15.46 8.12
CA ARG A 147 -1.62 15.66 7.14
C ARG A 147 -0.30 15.47 7.85
N VAL A 148 0.46 14.46 7.41
CA VAL A 148 1.70 14.07 8.09
C VAL A 148 2.86 14.16 7.11
N PRO A 149 3.91 14.96 7.43
CA PRO A 149 5.10 15.04 6.61
C PRO A 149 5.88 13.73 6.70
N CYS A 150 6.39 13.28 5.56
CA CYS A 150 7.17 12.06 5.42
C CYS A 150 8.44 12.33 4.63
N GLU A 151 9.42 11.45 4.82
CA GLU A 151 10.61 11.39 4.00
C GLU A 151 10.93 9.95 3.63
N PHE A 152 11.14 9.69 2.35
CA PHE A 152 11.55 8.40 1.83
C PHE A 152 12.81 8.59 0.98
N ALA A 153 13.92 8.00 1.43
CA ALA A 153 15.23 8.08 0.77
C ALA A 153 15.65 9.53 0.40
N GLY A 154 15.44 10.49 1.31
CA GLY A 154 15.74 11.90 1.11
C GLY A 154 14.70 12.70 0.32
N HIS A 155 13.62 12.08 -0.13
CA HIS A 155 12.53 12.74 -0.83
C HIS A 155 11.37 13.06 0.12
N PRO A 156 11.07 14.35 0.39
CA PRO A 156 9.95 14.74 1.24
C PRO A 156 8.62 14.60 0.49
N PHE A 157 7.59 14.15 1.20
CA PHE A 157 6.21 14.10 0.72
C PHE A 157 5.24 14.17 1.90
N GLU A 158 3.94 14.20 1.62
CA GLU A 158 2.90 14.26 2.66
C GLU A 158 1.91 13.10 2.46
N ILE A 159 1.42 12.56 3.56
CA ILE A 159 0.38 11.53 3.57
C ILE A 159 -0.85 11.97 4.38
N LEU A 160 -2.00 11.40 4.03
CA LEU A 160 -3.18 11.39 4.90
C LEU A 160 -3.09 10.17 5.81
N CYS A 161 -2.97 10.42 7.11
CA CYS A 161 -2.66 9.38 8.09
C CYS A 161 -3.62 9.41 9.28
N GLY A 162 -4.11 8.23 9.67
CA GLY A 162 -4.84 7.97 10.90
C GLY A 162 -3.98 7.29 11.96
N ASP A 163 -4.49 7.21 13.19
CA ASP A 163 -3.84 6.47 14.27
C ASP A 163 -4.09 4.96 14.11
N ALA A 164 -3.05 4.16 14.13
CA ALA A 164 -3.15 2.70 14.00
C ALA A 164 -3.88 2.02 15.17
N ARG A 165 -4.08 2.72 16.30
CA ARG A 165 -4.92 2.23 17.40
C ARG A 165 -6.34 1.95 16.97
N ASP A 166 -6.83 2.68 15.97
CA ASP A 166 -8.15 2.48 15.39
C ASP A 166 -8.18 1.23 14.48
N ASN A 167 -6.99 0.73 14.05
CA ASN A 167 -6.84 -0.47 13.21
C ASN A 167 -5.85 -1.50 13.80
N LYS A 168 -5.87 -1.66 15.10
CA LYS A 168 -4.89 -2.41 15.91
C LYS A 168 -4.69 -3.87 15.48
N ALA A 169 -5.73 -4.51 14.98
CA ALA A 169 -5.72 -5.94 14.67
C ALA A 169 -4.72 -6.34 13.57
N ARG A 170 -4.27 -5.40 12.74
CA ARG A 170 -3.40 -5.67 11.59
C ARG A 170 -1.91 -5.57 11.93
N LEU A 171 -1.53 -4.64 12.78
CA LEU A 171 -0.13 -4.36 13.09
C LEU A 171 0.42 -5.26 14.20
N ASP A 172 -0.42 -5.66 15.16
CA ASP A 172 -0.03 -6.48 16.32
C ASP A 172 0.26 -7.95 15.97
N CYS A 173 0.05 -8.39 14.74
CA CYS A 173 0.20 -9.80 14.33
C CYS A 173 1.62 -10.17 13.85
N CYS A 174 2.53 -9.20 13.75
CA CYS A 174 3.89 -9.43 13.30
C CYS A 174 4.83 -9.69 14.49
N ALA A 175 5.79 -10.62 14.33
CA ALA A 175 6.80 -10.89 15.36
C ALA A 175 7.63 -9.63 15.73
N VAL A 176 7.85 -8.76 14.75
CA VAL A 176 8.33 -7.39 14.91
C VAL A 176 7.31 -6.50 14.22
N PRO A 177 6.43 -5.81 14.96
CA PRO A 177 5.43 -4.96 14.35
C PRO A 177 6.12 -3.78 13.62
N PRO A 178 5.64 -3.43 12.42
CA PRO A 178 6.08 -2.20 11.75
C PRO A 178 5.53 -0.98 12.49
N GLU A 179 6.13 0.18 12.25
CA GLU A 179 5.65 1.46 12.80
C GLU A 179 4.28 1.86 12.23
N GLY A 180 3.92 1.32 11.07
CA GLY A 180 2.64 1.58 10.42
C GLY A 180 2.47 0.93 9.07
N VAL A 181 1.33 1.26 8.44
CA VAL A 181 0.99 0.92 7.05
C VAL A 181 0.89 2.22 6.27
N ILE A 182 1.59 2.30 5.14
CA ILE A 182 1.56 3.43 4.22
C ILE A 182 0.82 2.99 2.96
N GLY A 183 -0.25 3.71 2.64
CA GLY A 183 -1.17 3.38 1.57
C GLY A 183 -0.93 4.18 0.29
N TYR A 184 -2.04 4.57 -0.33
CA TYR A 184 -2.12 5.24 -1.63
C TYR A 184 -1.12 6.38 -1.81
N ASP A 185 -0.94 7.24 -0.81
CA ASP A 185 -0.14 8.46 -0.96
C ASP A 185 1.34 8.14 -1.29
N PHE A 186 1.89 6.99 -0.86
CA PHE A 186 3.22 6.54 -1.25
C PHE A 186 3.28 6.27 -2.76
N PHE A 187 2.38 5.46 -3.27
CA PHE A 187 2.34 5.11 -4.70
C PHE A 187 1.96 6.31 -5.57
N ALA A 188 1.24 7.28 -4.99
CA ALA A 188 0.95 8.54 -5.64
C ALA A 188 2.18 9.42 -5.83
N ASN A 189 3.19 9.33 -4.98
CA ASN A 189 4.42 10.12 -5.02
C ASN A 189 5.61 9.41 -5.68
N PHE A 190 5.58 8.08 -5.76
CA PHE A 190 6.70 7.29 -6.27
C PHE A 190 6.23 6.26 -7.31
N THR A 191 6.94 6.18 -8.42
CA THR A 191 6.90 4.99 -9.28
C THR A 191 7.92 4.01 -8.74
N ILE A 192 7.52 2.78 -8.48
CA ILE A 192 8.39 1.76 -7.88
C ILE A 192 8.47 0.50 -8.74
N VAL A 193 9.62 -0.16 -8.71
CA VAL A 193 9.84 -1.52 -9.20
C VAL A 193 10.34 -2.35 -8.04
N VAL A 194 9.64 -3.43 -7.73
CA VAL A 194 10.00 -4.37 -6.66
C VAL A 194 10.59 -5.63 -7.26
N ASP A 195 11.80 -6.04 -6.83
CA ASP A 195 12.32 -7.41 -6.95
C ASP A 195 12.01 -8.16 -5.65
N ARG A 196 10.94 -8.98 -5.69
CA ARG A 196 10.45 -9.68 -4.50
C ARG A 196 11.32 -10.86 -4.06
N ILE A 197 12.28 -11.29 -4.87
CA ILE A 197 13.21 -12.37 -4.50
C ILE A 197 14.44 -11.81 -3.82
N ASP A 198 15.03 -10.76 -4.40
CA ASP A 198 16.25 -10.16 -3.84
C ASP A 198 15.98 -9.10 -2.76
N GLY A 199 14.68 -8.82 -2.45
CA GLY A 199 14.32 -7.84 -1.44
C GLY A 199 14.82 -6.44 -1.80
N LYS A 200 14.61 -6.03 -3.06
CA LYS A 200 15.10 -4.76 -3.59
C LYS A 200 13.98 -3.95 -4.21
N MET A 201 13.96 -2.67 -3.92
CA MET A 201 13.11 -1.71 -4.58
C MET A 201 13.94 -0.74 -5.39
N THR A 202 13.55 -0.48 -6.64
CA THR A 202 13.99 0.68 -7.41
C THR A 202 12.83 1.66 -7.47
N PHE A 203 13.08 2.93 -7.21
CA PHE A 203 12.03 3.94 -7.18
C PHE A 203 12.46 5.22 -7.89
N ALA A 204 11.50 5.94 -8.43
CA ALA A 204 11.68 7.30 -8.93
C ALA A 204 10.65 8.19 -8.24
N ALA A 205 11.12 9.23 -7.58
CA ALA A 205 10.25 10.27 -7.04
C ALA A 205 9.65 11.07 -8.19
N ARG A 206 8.39 11.48 -8.04
CA ARG A 206 7.80 12.41 -8.97
C ARG A 206 8.36 13.80 -8.74
N ALA A 207 8.62 14.52 -9.82
CA ALA A 207 8.80 15.96 -9.73
C ALA A 207 7.51 16.56 -9.14
N ASN A 208 7.62 17.22 -8.00
CA ASN A 208 6.51 18.00 -7.45
C ASN A 208 6.16 19.08 -8.50
N PHE A 209 4.94 18.98 -9.03
CA PHE A 209 4.35 20.05 -9.84
C PHE A 209 3.81 21.16 -8.93
#